data_2423dc6969221cd68030218ce50cf86e
#
_entry.id   2423dc6969221cd68030218ce50cf86e
#
_cell.length_a   1.000
_cell.length_b   1.000
_cell.length_c   1.000
_cell.angle_alpha   90.00
_cell.angle_beta   90.00
_cell.angle_gamma   90.00
#
_symmetry.space_group_name_H-M   'P 1'
#
loop_
_entity.id
_entity.type
_entity.pdbx_description
1 polymer ?
#
loop_
_entity_poly.entity_id
_entity_poly.type
_entity_poly.pdbx_seq_one_letter_code
_entity_poly.pdbx_strand_id
1 'polypeptide(L)'
;MGIKFQTESISEYSEIKLHVRFHLPEAKAQQEILGLMGVNLIYGAYYKHNKPRSLIKYLYDHIDPTIIEIDTINFSGPLFKDVDNRLLSLELIKNGMTQAVMFGPDGKNILPAAELYKKNILTIRGSFRPVTKVNEDMYEKSLKMIKKDKKFTDKNTISIFEITLSNLTSQGKLDEQDFLDRAKLLCSMGKTVMITNFQEYYKLSEYFSKYTNKKVFLTMGVDNLIKVFDESYYTDLDGGILEAFSKLFTKNITILLYPMLKKNKIINSLNLVVSGGMKNLYKYFIKNHRILDISDYNRTYLSIFSWDVLKKIQSNQRGWESSLPENVSDLIKEKKLFGIKELQ
;
A
#
# COMPACT_ATOMS: atom_id res chain seq x y z
N MET A 1 19.16 -7.39 11.03
CA MET A 1 20.21 -6.90 11.98
C MET A 1 19.61 -5.96 13.01
N GLY A 2 20.34 -5.67 14.10
CA GLY A 2 19.85 -4.72 15.10
C GLY A 2 20.96 -4.34 16.09
N ILE A 3 20.73 -3.27 16.81
CA ILE A 3 21.60 -2.78 17.87
C ILE A 3 20.77 -2.41 19.10
N LYS A 4 21.23 -2.82 20.30
CA LYS A 4 20.80 -2.29 21.59
C LYS A 4 21.92 -1.45 22.15
N PHE A 5 21.60 -0.26 22.61
CA PHE A 5 22.59 0.69 23.07
C PHE A 5 22.04 1.60 24.18
N GLN A 6 22.96 2.20 24.91
CA GLN A 6 22.74 3.23 25.93
C GLN A 6 23.62 4.41 25.61
N THR A 7 23.15 5.62 25.89
CA THR A 7 23.98 6.84 25.81
C THR A 7 24.67 7.17 27.10
N GLU A 8 24.20 6.60 28.23
CA GLU A 8 24.74 6.76 29.57
C GLU A 8 24.77 5.40 30.26
N SER A 9 25.76 5.18 31.15
CA SER A 9 26.04 3.88 31.75
C SER A 9 24.96 3.30 32.68
N ILE A 10 23.94 4.08 33.04
CA ILE A 10 22.83 3.66 33.94
C ILE A 10 21.45 3.85 33.26
N SER A 11 21.40 4.23 31.98
CA SER A 11 20.14 4.42 31.27
C SER A 11 19.54 3.09 30.81
N GLU A 12 18.20 3.08 30.59
CA GLU A 12 17.54 1.97 29.89
C GLU A 12 18.01 1.87 28.44
N TYR A 13 17.98 0.65 27.89
CA TYR A 13 18.39 0.41 26.51
C TYR A 13 17.39 0.97 25.52
N SER A 14 17.92 1.56 24.46
CA SER A 14 17.19 1.79 23.23
C SER A 14 17.62 0.79 22.17
N GLU A 15 16.73 0.47 21.25
CA GLU A 15 16.97 -0.56 20.25
C GLU A 15 16.57 -0.07 18.86
N ILE A 16 17.39 -0.40 17.86
CA ILE A 16 17.09 -0.25 16.45
C ILE A 16 17.14 -1.63 15.82
N LYS A 17 16.04 -2.04 15.16
CA LYS A 17 15.93 -3.28 14.39
C LYS A 17 15.71 -2.96 12.92
N LEU A 18 16.42 -3.64 12.05
CA LEU A 18 16.31 -3.55 10.60
C LEU A 18 16.12 -4.94 10.03
N HIS A 19 15.21 -5.10 9.08
CA HIS A 19 15.24 -6.24 8.17
C HIS A 19 15.87 -5.80 6.86
N VAL A 20 16.86 -6.58 6.39
CA VAL A 20 17.69 -6.24 5.24
C VAL A 20 17.62 -7.40 4.25
N ARG A 21 17.43 -7.08 2.98
CA ARG A 21 17.43 -8.04 1.88
C ARG A 21 18.50 -7.67 0.88
N PHE A 22 19.32 -8.64 0.49
CA PHE A 22 20.34 -8.46 -0.54
C PHE A 22 19.79 -8.78 -1.93
N HIS A 23 20.23 -8.01 -2.92
CA HIS A 23 19.97 -8.26 -4.34
C HIS A 23 21.17 -8.90 -5.06
N LEU A 24 22.27 -9.09 -4.33
CA LEU A 24 23.50 -9.74 -4.81
C LEU A 24 23.43 -11.25 -4.55
N PRO A 25 23.84 -12.09 -5.51
CA PRO A 25 23.89 -13.54 -5.33
C PRO A 25 25.12 -14.01 -4.53
N GLU A 26 26.21 -13.26 -4.51
CA GLU A 26 27.50 -13.68 -3.94
C GLU A 26 27.55 -13.48 -2.42
N ALA A 27 27.78 -14.55 -1.67
CA ALA A 27 27.80 -14.52 -0.20
C ALA A 27 28.90 -13.61 0.35
N LYS A 28 30.09 -13.55 -0.30
CA LYS A 28 31.19 -12.67 0.13
C LYS A 28 30.78 -11.19 0.04
N ALA A 29 30.20 -10.78 -1.09
CA ALA A 29 29.73 -9.41 -1.29
C ALA A 29 28.61 -9.06 -0.29
N GLN A 30 27.70 -10.00 -0.01
CA GLN A 30 26.66 -9.80 1.04
C GLN A 30 27.29 -9.58 2.43
N GLN A 31 28.34 -10.32 2.79
CA GLN A 31 29.04 -10.16 4.06
C GLN A 31 29.74 -8.81 4.18
N GLU A 32 30.41 -8.37 3.11
CA GLU A 32 31.10 -7.06 3.09
C GLU A 32 30.09 -5.91 3.29
N ILE A 33 28.96 -5.95 2.58
CA ILE A 33 27.91 -4.93 2.71
C ILE A 33 27.22 -4.98 4.07
N LEU A 34 26.98 -6.19 4.60
CA LEU A 34 26.41 -6.35 5.92
C LEU A 34 27.35 -5.76 7.00
N GLY A 35 28.65 -5.98 6.84
CA GLY A 35 29.67 -5.38 7.72
C GLY A 35 29.64 -3.86 7.69
N LEU A 36 29.64 -3.27 6.48
CA LEU A 36 29.58 -1.82 6.29
C LEU A 36 28.29 -1.23 6.87
N MET A 37 27.13 -1.85 6.58
CA MET A 37 25.86 -1.41 7.17
C MET A 37 25.85 -1.55 8.70
N GLY A 38 26.53 -2.56 9.26
CA GLY A 38 26.71 -2.71 10.70
C GLY A 38 27.48 -1.54 11.31
N VAL A 39 28.58 -1.11 10.69
CA VAL A 39 29.34 0.08 11.10
C VAL A 39 28.47 1.34 11.00
N ASN A 40 27.75 1.52 9.91
CA ASN A 40 26.84 2.66 9.72
C ASN A 40 25.74 2.67 10.79
N LEU A 41 25.19 1.52 11.14
CA LEU A 41 24.17 1.39 12.19
C LEU A 41 24.75 1.77 13.57
N ILE A 42 25.94 1.29 13.92
CA ILE A 42 26.61 1.62 15.19
C ILE A 42 26.88 3.12 15.26
N TYR A 43 27.49 3.68 14.22
CA TYR A 43 27.76 5.11 14.15
C TYR A 43 26.47 5.94 14.23
N GLY A 44 25.45 5.54 13.47
CA GLY A 44 24.14 6.18 13.48
C GLY A 44 23.47 6.13 14.84
N ALA A 45 23.53 5.00 15.55
CA ALA A 45 22.97 4.84 16.88
C ALA A 45 23.63 5.78 17.91
N TYR A 46 24.94 5.97 17.86
CA TYR A 46 25.64 6.84 18.79
C TYR A 46 25.57 8.31 18.43
N TYR A 47 25.71 8.68 17.17
CA TYR A 47 25.89 10.08 16.77
C TYR A 47 24.67 10.71 16.12
N LYS A 48 23.66 9.91 15.71
CA LYS A 48 22.48 10.40 14.95
C LYS A 48 21.14 9.96 15.55
N HIS A 49 21.12 9.31 16.74
CA HIS A 49 19.87 8.82 17.34
C HIS A 49 18.85 9.95 17.60
N ASN A 50 19.32 11.17 17.90
CA ASN A 50 18.47 12.34 18.09
C ASN A 50 17.85 12.89 16.77
N LYS A 51 18.26 12.37 15.62
CA LYS A 51 17.74 12.70 14.28
C LYS A 51 17.42 11.43 13.48
N PRO A 52 16.39 10.64 13.84
CA PRO A 52 16.11 9.32 13.27
C PRO A 52 16.06 9.29 11.74
N ARG A 53 15.49 10.31 11.09
CA ARG A 53 15.46 10.40 9.61
C ARG A 53 16.87 10.57 8.99
N SER A 54 17.75 11.30 9.67
CA SER A 54 19.13 11.43 9.23
C SER A 54 19.90 10.13 9.42
N LEU A 55 19.60 9.39 10.51
CA LEU A 55 20.16 8.07 10.77
C LEU A 55 19.78 7.09 9.64
N ILE A 56 18.51 7.06 9.23
CA ILE A 56 18.05 6.19 8.13
C ILE A 56 18.87 6.45 6.86
N LYS A 57 19.01 7.71 6.46
CA LYS A 57 19.82 8.06 5.26
C LYS A 57 21.27 7.62 5.40
N TYR A 58 21.83 7.74 6.59
CA TYR A 58 23.22 7.37 6.89
C TYR A 58 23.45 5.86 6.84
N LEU A 59 22.42 5.02 6.98
CA LEU A 59 22.58 3.56 6.84
C LEU A 59 23.14 3.16 5.46
N TYR A 60 22.90 3.95 4.43
CA TYR A 60 23.40 3.72 3.06
C TYR A 60 24.70 4.45 2.75
N ASP A 61 25.39 5.01 3.77
CA ASP A 61 26.68 5.67 3.56
C ASP A 61 27.68 4.67 2.97
N HIS A 62 28.27 5.02 1.80
CA HIS A 62 29.11 4.14 1.01
C HIS A 62 28.49 2.80 0.57
N ILE A 63 27.16 2.68 0.56
CA ILE A 63 26.46 1.49 0.06
C ILE A 63 25.61 1.87 -1.16
N ASP A 64 25.76 1.11 -2.23
CA ASP A 64 24.92 1.23 -3.42
C ASP A 64 23.48 0.78 -3.08
N PRO A 65 22.46 1.65 -3.20
CA PRO A 65 21.08 1.31 -2.88
C PRO A 65 20.47 0.25 -3.81
N THR A 66 21.10 -0.07 -4.94
CA THR A 66 20.59 -1.07 -5.89
C THR A 66 20.86 -2.51 -5.45
N ILE A 67 21.83 -2.72 -4.57
CA ILE A 67 22.28 -4.04 -4.13
C ILE A 67 21.68 -4.53 -2.82
N ILE A 68 21.00 -3.65 -2.09
CA ILE A 68 20.44 -3.92 -0.77
C ILE A 68 19.11 -3.17 -0.57
N GLU A 69 18.20 -3.76 0.16
CA GLU A 69 16.91 -3.18 0.53
C GLU A 69 16.70 -3.27 2.04
N ILE A 70 16.25 -2.18 2.65
CA ILE A 70 15.74 -2.18 4.03
C ILE A 70 14.22 -2.12 3.95
N ASP A 71 13.54 -3.24 4.10
CA ASP A 71 12.09 -3.35 3.96
C ASP A 71 11.30 -3.20 5.26
N THR A 72 11.99 -3.26 6.42
CA THR A 72 11.37 -3.04 7.72
C THR A 72 12.36 -2.40 8.68
N ILE A 73 11.87 -1.40 9.41
CA ILE A 73 12.62 -0.68 10.44
C ILE A 73 11.76 -0.53 11.70
N ASN A 74 12.40 -0.67 12.87
CA ASN A 74 11.74 -0.44 14.14
C ASN A 74 12.71 0.17 15.15
N PHE A 75 12.36 1.33 15.70
CA PHE A 75 13.05 2.02 16.76
C PHE A 75 12.23 1.92 18.03
N SER A 76 12.85 1.58 19.14
CA SER A 76 12.18 1.42 20.43
C SER A 76 13.09 1.81 21.61
N GLY A 77 12.51 2.02 22.77
CA GLY A 77 13.19 2.41 23.99
C GLY A 77 13.14 3.91 24.27
N PRO A 78 13.81 4.36 25.37
CA PRO A 78 13.66 5.71 25.90
C PRO A 78 14.02 6.83 24.93
N LEU A 79 15.07 6.63 24.11
CA LEU A 79 15.51 7.63 23.12
C LEU A 79 14.54 7.82 21.96
N PHE A 80 13.60 6.89 21.77
CA PHE A 80 12.71 6.85 20.62
C PHE A 80 11.22 6.90 20.99
N LYS A 81 10.88 7.38 22.21
CA LYS A 81 9.49 7.44 22.70
C LYS A 81 8.56 8.22 21.78
N ASP A 82 9.06 9.29 21.17
CA ASP A 82 8.29 10.17 20.29
C ASP A 82 8.47 9.83 18.81
N VAL A 83 9.09 8.69 18.49
CA VAL A 83 9.36 8.26 17.12
C VAL A 83 8.22 7.38 16.63
N ASP A 84 7.52 7.83 15.59
CA ASP A 84 6.54 6.99 14.90
C ASP A 84 7.23 6.14 13.83
N ASN A 85 7.29 4.84 14.05
CA ASN A 85 7.93 3.89 13.13
C ASN A 85 7.27 3.83 11.75
N ARG A 86 6.01 4.26 11.62
CA ARG A 86 5.33 4.35 10.31
C ARG A 86 5.91 5.47 9.47
N LEU A 87 6.27 6.61 10.10
CA LEU A 87 6.96 7.71 9.41
C LEU A 87 8.37 7.29 8.99
N LEU A 88 9.07 6.51 9.81
CA LEU A 88 10.38 5.96 9.44
C LEU A 88 10.27 5.01 8.24
N SER A 89 9.23 4.16 8.21
CA SER A 89 8.94 3.28 7.07
C SER A 89 8.59 4.07 5.80
N LEU A 90 7.85 5.16 5.94
CA LEU A 90 7.59 6.08 4.83
C LEU A 90 8.87 6.71 4.30
N GLU A 91 9.82 7.08 5.19
CA GLU A 91 11.13 7.59 4.79
C GLU A 91 11.95 6.55 4.00
N LEU A 92 11.83 5.25 4.32
CA LEU A 92 12.48 4.20 3.51
C LEU A 92 12.00 4.25 2.04
N ILE A 93 10.69 4.33 1.82
CA ILE A 93 10.13 4.43 0.45
C ILE A 93 10.55 5.73 -0.23
N LYS A 94 10.46 6.88 0.47
CA LYS A 94 10.84 8.20 -0.07
C LYS A 94 12.31 8.27 -0.50
N ASN A 95 13.18 7.57 0.21
CA ASN A 95 14.61 7.52 -0.12
C ASN A 95 14.98 6.36 -1.06
N GLY A 96 14.01 5.60 -1.58
CA GLY A 96 14.26 4.49 -2.50
C GLY A 96 14.93 3.27 -1.85
N MET A 97 14.94 3.20 -0.51
CA MET A 97 15.55 2.09 0.24
C MET A 97 14.69 0.82 0.22
N THR A 98 13.41 0.96 -0.07
CA THR A 98 12.47 -0.12 -0.36
C THR A 98 11.37 0.37 -1.30
N GLN A 99 10.71 -0.56 -1.94
CA GLN A 99 9.57 -0.27 -2.83
C GLN A 99 8.22 -0.34 -2.11
N ALA A 100 8.16 -1.04 -0.97
CA ALA A 100 6.92 -1.23 -0.22
C ALA A 100 7.18 -1.48 1.27
N VAL A 101 6.27 -0.98 2.11
CA VAL A 101 6.20 -1.27 3.54
C VAL A 101 4.78 -1.68 3.91
N MET A 102 4.64 -2.45 4.99
CA MET A 102 3.33 -2.93 5.45
C MET A 102 3.12 -2.65 6.93
N PHE A 103 1.85 -2.39 7.28
CA PHE A 103 1.39 -2.22 8.67
C PHE A 103 0.28 -3.22 8.97
N GLY A 104 0.38 -3.87 10.11
CA GLY A 104 -0.65 -4.76 10.62
C GLY A 104 -1.87 -4.00 11.16
N PRO A 105 -2.94 -4.73 11.50
CA PRO A 105 -4.15 -4.14 12.11
C PRO A 105 -3.86 -3.40 13.43
N ASP A 106 -2.78 -3.75 14.12
CA ASP A 106 -2.31 -3.08 15.34
C ASP A 106 -1.50 -1.79 15.05
N GLY A 107 -1.34 -1.43 13.77
CA GLY A 107 -0.60 -0.27 13.32
C GLY A 107 0.92 -0.41 13.37
N LYS A 108 1.44 -1.59 13.71
CA LYS A 108 2.89 -1.85 13.73
C LYS A 108 3.41 -2.26 12.37
N ASN A 109 4.68 -1.99 12.17
CA ASN A 109 5.40 -2.48 10.98
C ASN A 109 5.41 -4.01 10.97
N ILE A 110 5.05 -4.59 9.83
CA ILE A 110 5.11 -6.02 9.57
C ILE A 110 6.00 -6.30 8.36
N LEU A 111 6.65 -7.46 8.36
CA LEU A 111 7.58 -7.84 7.31
C LEU A 111 6.80 -8.37 6.08
N PRO A 112 6.87 -7.69 4.90
CA PRO A 112 6.15 -8.13 3.72
C PRO A 112 6.45 -9.59 3.33
N ALA A 113 7.71 -10.01 3.43
CA ALA A 113 8.12 -11.37 3.11
C ALA A 113 7.43 -12.44 3.98
N ALA A 114 7.19 -12.17 5.27
CA ALA A 114 6.52 -13.11 6.16
C ALA A 114 5.02 -13.16 5.87
N GLU A 115 4.40 -12.00 5.66
CA GLU A 115 2.95 -11.90 5.48
C GLU A 115 2.48 -12.42 4.11
N LEU A 116 3.26 -12.21 3.07
CA LEU A 116 2.90 -12.55 1.69
C LEU A 116 3.31 -13.97 1.27
N TYR A 117 4.23 -14.61 2.02
CA TYR A 117 4.83 -15.87 1.62
C TYR A 117 3.79 -16.97 1.46
N LYS A 118 3.68 -17.48 0.23
CA LYS A 118 2.73 -18.56 -0.16
C LYS A 118 1.26 -18.25 0.14
N LYS A 119 0.87 -16.98 0.30
CA LYS A 119 -0.52 -16.59 0.49
C LYS A 119 -1.22 -16.29 -0.83
N ASN A 120 -2.53 -16.48 -0.87
CA ASN A 120 -3.38 -15.81 -1.83
C ASN A 120 -3.51 -14.34 -1.39
N ILE A 121 -3.59 -13.42 -2.33
CA ILE A 121 -3.62 -11.99 -2.04
C ILE A 121 -4.88 -11.39 -2.65
N LEU A 122 -5.64 -10.67 -1.84
CA LEU A 122 -6.67 -9.74 -2.29
C LEU A 122 -6.16 -8.33 -1.99
N THR A 123 -5.95 -7.51 -3.02
CA THR A 123 -5.53 -6.13 -2.81
C THR A 123 -6.53 -5.14 -3.39
N ILE A 124 -6.73 -4.05 -2.67
CA ILE A 124 -7.58 -2.94 -3.07
C ILE A 124 -6.73 -1.68 -3.02
N ARG A 125 -6.52 -1.06 -4.18
CA ARG A 125 -5.79 0.20 -4.29
C ARG A 125 -6.74 1.37 -4.17
N GLY A 126 -6.40 2.33 -3.31
CA GLY A 126 -7.19 3.54 -3.13
C GLY A 126 -6.45 4.65 -2.39
N SER A 127 -7.04 5.85 -2.40
CA SER A 127 -6.54 6.96 -1.59
C SER A 127 -6.94 6.83 -0.12
N PHE A 128 -8.11 6.21 0.17
CA PHE A 128 -8.69 6.03 1.51
C PHE A 128 -8.68 7.32 2.36
N ARG A 129 -9.13 8.42 1.76
CA ARG A 129 -9.08 9.76 2.32
C ARG A 129 -10.48 10.43 2.40
N PRO A 130 -11.32 10.03 3.33
CA PRO A 130 -11.29 8.82 4.15
C PRO A 130 -11.73 7.55 3.41
N VAL A 131 -11.75 6.43 4.12
CA VAL A 131 -12.44 5.21 3.68
C VAL A 131 -13.93 5.49 3.63
N THR A 132 -14.59 5.09 2.54
CA THR A 132 -16.03 5.27 2.32
C THR A 132 -16.74 3.93 2.20
N LYS A 133 -18.09 3.94 2.23
CA LYS A 133 -18.91 2.74 1.98
C LYS A 133 -18.58 2.06 0.65
N VAL A 134 -18.12 2.82 -0.37
CA VAL A 134 -17.66 2.26 -1.64
C VAL A 134 -16.45 1.36 -1.43
N ASN A 135 -15.46 1.82 -0.66
CA ASN A 135 -14.24 1.04 -0.43
C ASN A 135 -14.52 -0.24 0.35
N GLU A 136 -15.41 -0.15 1.34
CA GLU A 136 -15.82 -1.32 2.13
C GLU A 136 -16.61 -2.31 1.28
N ASP A 137 -17.60 -1.84 0.50
CA ASP A 137 -18.38 -2.69 -0.41
C ASP A 137 -17.47 -3.36 -1.46
N MET A 138 -16.51 -2.62 -2.04
CA MET A 138 -15.49 -3.20 -2.93
C MET A 138 -14.75 -4.36 -2.24
N TYR A 139 -14.31 -4.15 -1.01
CA TYR A 139 -13.59 -5.16 -0.23
C TYR A 139 -14.46 -6.38 0.07
N GLU A 140 -15.63 -6.16 0.68
CA GLU A 140 -16.51 -7.24 1.10
C GLU A 140 -17.02 -8.07 -0.07
N LYS A 141 -17.43 -7.41 -1.16
CA LYS A 141 -17.92 -8.11 -2.35
C LYS A 141 -16.83 -8.88 -3.08
N SER A 142 -15.61 -8.32 -3.13
CA SER A 142 -14.43 -9.04 -3.64
C SER A 142 -14.12 -10.27 -2.78
N LEU A 143 -14.08 -10.11 -1.46
CA LEU A 143 -13.81 -11.20 -0.54
C LEU A 143 -14.89 -12.28 -0.61
N LYS A 144 -16.17 -11.90 -0.67
CA LYS A 144 -17.30 -12.82 -0.87
C LYS A 144 -17.18 -13.57 -2.19
N MET A 145 -16.77 -12.88 -3.26
CA MET A 145 -16.62 -13.47 -4.59
C MET A 145 -15.52 -14.53 -4.61
N ILE A 146 -14.35 -14.25 -4.06
CA ILE A 146 -13.24 -15.22 -4.05
C ILE A 146 -13.51 -16.39 -3.09
N LYS A 147 -14.14 -16.15 -1.93
CA LYS A 147 -14.50 -17.21 -0.94
C LYS A 147 -15.58 -18.18 -1.41
N LYS A 148 -16.24 -17.94 -2.56
CA LYS A 148 -17.09 -18.97 -3.20
C LYS A 148 -16.28 -20.22 -3.58
N ASP A 149 -15.01 -20.08 -3.91
CA ASP A 149 -14.09 -21.21 -4.05
C ASP A 149 -13.50 -21.54 -2.66
N LYS A 150 -13.85 -22.71 -2.14
CA LYS A 150 -13.42 -23.21 -0.80
C LYS A 150 -11.90 -23.31 -0.61
N LYS A 151 -11.11 -23.14 -1.69
CA LYS A 151 -9.65 -23.04 -1.62
C LYS A 151 -9.16 -21.74 -0.97
N PHE A 152 -9.99 -20.69 -0.93
CA PHE A 152 -9.66 -19.40 -0.34
C PHE A 152 -10.24 -19.30 1.07
N THR A 153 -9.35 -19.36 2.06
CA THR A 153 -9.70 -19.31 3.49
C THR A 153 -8.96 -18.13 4.15
N ASP A 154 -9.43 -17.66 5.30
CA ASP A 154 -8.75 -16.60 6.04
C ASP A 154 -7.32 -16.97 6.44
N LYS A 155 -7.04 -18.28 6.63
CA LYS A 155 -5.70 -18.78 6.97
C LYS A 155 -4.71 -18.63 5.81
N ASN A 156 -5.14 -18.81 4.56
CA ASN A 156 -4.27 -18.82 3.38
C ASN A 156 -4.45 -17.64 2.46
N THR A 157 -5.26 -16.64 2.84
CA THR A 157 -5.55 -15.44 2.06
C THR A 157 -5.32 -14.20 2.91
N ILE A 158 -4.56 -13.25 2.39
CA ILE A 158 -4.36 -11.93 3.00
C ILE A 158 -5.08 -10.87 2.18
N SER A 159 -5.76 -9.96 2.88
CA SER A 159 -6.39 -8.77 2.28
C SER A 159 -5.56 -7.54 2.58
N ILE A 160 -5.23 -6.75 1.56
CA ILE A 160 -4.31 -5.62 1.64
C ILE A 160 -4.99 -4.36 1.10
N PHE A 161 -4.98 -3.30 1.90
CA PHE A 161 -5.36 -1.96 1.49
C PHE A 161 -4.10 -1.20 1.08
N GLU A 162 -3.95 -0.99 -0.22
CA GLU A 162 -2.73 -0.40 -0.78
C GLU A 162 -2.92 1.09 -1.07
N ILE A 163 -1.97 1.89 -0.60
CA ILE A 163 -1.86 3.33 -0.88
C ILE A 163 -0.54 3.55 -1.61
N THR A 164 -0.57 4.14 -2.79
CA THR A 164 0.67 4.50 -3.50
C THR A 164 1.25 5.81 -2.98
N LEU A 165 2.55 5.98 -3.09
CA LEU A 165 3.20 7.26 -2.76
C LEU A 165 2.61 8.42 -3.58
N SER A 166 2.25 8.18 -4.84
CA SER A 166 1.58 9.17 -5.69
C SER A 166 0.20 9.57 -5.14
N ASN A 167 -0.55 8.66 -4.51
CA ASN A 167 -1.80 9.00 -3.83
C ASN A 167 -1.58 9.87 -2.58
N LEU A 168 -0.42 9.77 -1.93
CA LEU A 168 -0.06 10.59 -0.78
C LEU A 168 0.43 11.99 -1.19
N THR A 169 0.97 12.12 -2.41
CA THR A 169 1.50 13.39 -2.95
C THR A 169 0.57 14.07 -3.96
N SER A 170 -0.61 13.52 -4.22
CA SER A 170 -1.54 13.99 -5.26
C SER A 170 -2.01 15.45 -5.12
N GLN A 171 -1.83 16.06 -3.95
CA GLN A 171 -2.14 17.47 -3.68
C GLN A 171 -0.87 18.34 -3.49
N GLY A 172 0.28 17.90 -3.99
CA GLY A 172 1.56 18.59 -3.88
C GLY A 172 2.54 17.87 -2.96
N LYS A 173 3.08 18.54 -1.94
CA LYS A 173 4.00 17.92 -0.98
C LYS A 173 3.29 16.86 -0.14
N LEU A 174 4.02 15.79 0.19
CA LEU A 174 3.54 14.76 1.08
C LEU A 174 3.19 15.36 2.45
N ASP A 175 1.94 15.18 2.86
CA ASP A 175 1.45 15.50 4.20
C ASP A 175 1.56 14.26 5.09
N GLU A 176 2.47 14.31 6.06
CA GLU A 176 2.72 13.20 6.98
C GLU A 176 1.54 12.94 7.92
N GLN A 177 0.83 14.00 8.33
CA GLN A 177 -0.35 13.84 9.16
C GLN A 177 -1.46 13.13 8.40
N ASP A 178 -1.71 13.53 7.16
CA ASP A 178 -2.69 12.86 6.29
C ASP A 178 -2.33 11.39 6.03
N PHE A 179 -1.03 11.07 5.87
CA PHE A 179 -0.57 9.68 5.79
C PHE A 179 -0.89 8.90 7.07
N LEU A 180 -0.54 9.47 8.24
CA LEU A 180 -0.80 8.83 9.53
C LEU A 180 -2.30 8.64 9.76
N ASP A 181 -3.13 9.61 9.40
CA ASP A 181 -4.59 9.54 9.53
C ASP A 181 -5.16 8.38 8.71
N ARG A 182 -4.74 8.24 7.45
CA ARG A 182 -5.16 7.14 6.58
C ARG A 182 -4.73 5.77 7.13
N ALA A 183 -3.45 5.63 7.50
CA ALA A 183 -2.92 4.40 8.05
C ALA A 183 -3.61 4.05 9.38
N LYS A 184 -3.77 5.04 10.29
CA LYS A 184 -4.43 4.87 11.58
C LYS A 184 -5.89 4.45 11.44
N LEU A 185 -6.62 5.06 10.51
CA LEU A 185 -8.01 4.71 10.25
C LEU A 185 -8.12 3.26 9.76
N LEU A 186 -7.39 2.89 8.71
CA LEU A 186 -7.44 1.54 8.14
C LEU A 186 -7.04 0.48 9.16
N CYS A 187 -5.93 0.69 9.90
CA CYS A 187 -5.51 -0.25 10.95
C CYS A 187 -6.56 -0.38 12.05
N SER A 188 -7.19 0.74 12.48
CA SER A 188 -8.28 0.72 13.48
C SER A 188 -9.53 -0.02 12.99
N MET A 189 -9.72 -0.15 11.68
CA MET A 189 -10.75 -1.01 11.06
C MET A 189 -10.30 -2.48 10.92
N GLY A 190 -9.17 -2.86 11.50
CA GLY A 190 -8.64 -4.23 11.40
C GLY A 190 -8.03 -4.57 10.04
N LYS A 191 -7.65 -3.57 9.22
CA LYS A 191 -7.12 -3.80 7.87
C LYS A 191 -5.59 -3.82 7.88
N THR A 192 -5.00 -4.69 7.04
CA THR A 192 -3.58 -4.64 6.71
C THR A 192 -3.34 -3.57 5.66
N VAL A 193 -2.43 -2.65 5.93
CA VAL A 193 -2.12 -1.52 5.05
C VAL A 193 -0.77 -1.74 4.38
N MET A 194 -0.68 -1.40 3.11
CA MET A 194 0.56 -1.43 2.35
C MET A 194 0.79 -0.08 1.68
N ILE A 195 1.97 0.49 1.86
CA ILE A 195 2.39 1.69 1.16
C ILE A 195 3.40 1.29 0.10
N THR A 196 3.23 1.77 -1.13
CA THR A 196 4.09 1.39 -2.26
C THR A 196 4.55 2.59 -3.07
N ASN A 197 5.64 2.41 -3.80
CA ASN A 197 6.08 3.33 -4.86
C ASN A 197 5.70 2.83 -6.26
N PHE A 198 4.63 2.04 -6.38
CA PHE A 198 4.19 1.48 -7.65
C PHE A 198 3.06 2.32 -8.25
N GLN A 199 3.32 3.10 -9.27
CA GLN A 199 2.26 3.81 -9.99
C GLN A 199 1.42 2.82 -10.80
N GLU A 200 2.06 1.95 -11.56
CA GLU A 200 1.44 0.99 -12.45
C GLU A 200 1.15 -0.35 -11.74
N TYR A 201 0.06 -0.98 -12.11
CA TYR A 201 -0.37 -2.25 -11.51
C TYR A 201 0.55 -3.42 -11.84
N TYR A 202 1.27 -3.39 -12.98
CA TYR A 202 2.20 -4.46 -13.30
C TYR A 202 3.38 -4.53 -12.30
N LYS A 203 3.87 -3.39 -11.80
CA LYS A 203 4.92 -3.33 -10.77
C LYS A 203 4.45 -3.97 -9.45
N LEU A 204 3.20 -3.72 -9.07
CA LEU A 204 2.60 -4.37 -7.91
C LEU A 204 2.48 -5.90 -8.11
N SER A 205 2.09 -6.32 -9.32
CA SER A 205 2.02 -7.73 -9.70
C SER A 205 3.39 -8.41 -9.61
N GLU A 206 4.43 -7.79 -10.16
CA GLU A 206 5.81 -8.28 -10.06
C GLU A 206 6.29 -8.36 -8.61
N TYR A 207 5.95 -7.36 -7.80
CA TYR A 207 6.30 -7.37 -6.38
C TYR A 207 5.67 -8.55 -5.65
N PHE A 208 4.38 -8.80 -5.83
CA PHE A 208 3.72 -9.96 -5.19
C PHE A 208 4.28 -11.29 -5.69
N SER A 209 4.66 -11.40 -6.95
CA SER A 209 5.21 -12.65 -7.51
C SER A 209 6.57 -13.03 -6.93
N LYS A 210 7.29 -12.10 -6.28
CA LYS A 210 8.51 -12.41 -5.51
C LYS A 210 8.23 -13.26 -4.27
N TYR A 211 7.01 -13.19 -3.71
CA TYR A 211 6.66 -13.85 -2.44
C TYR A 211 5.68 -15.01 -2.60
N THR A 212 4.85 -14.97 -3.64
CA THR A 212 3.82 -16.01 -3.81
C THR A 212 3.58 -16.37 -5.28
N ASN A 213 3.36 -17.66 -5.52
CA ASN A 213 2.85 -18.20 -6.78
C ASN A 213 1.34 -18.54 -6.70
N LYS A 214 0.70 -18.16 -5.58
CA LYS A 214 -0.74 -18.36 -5.35
C LYS A 214 -1.55 -17.30 -6.09
N LYS A 215 -2.88 -17.36 -5.98
CA LYS A 215 -3.77 -16.42 -6.65
C LYS A 215 -3.61 -15.00 -6.07
N VAL A 216 -3.58 -14.02 -6.97
CA VAL A 216 -3.59 -12.60 -6.63
C VAL A 216 -4.79 -11.96 -7.32
N PHE A 217 -5.62 -11.30 -6.53
CA PHE A 217 -6.79 -10.58 -6.97
C PHE A 217 -6.55 -9.08 -6.78
N LEU A 218 -6.61 -8.33 -7.88
CA LEU A 218 -6.46 -6.88 -7.88
C LEU A 218 -7.85 -6.26 -8.05
N THR A 219 -8.43 -5.75 -6.96
CA THR A 219 -9.71 -5.05 -7.02
C THR A 219 -9.49 -3.60 -7.39
N MET A 220 -10.20 -3.13 -8.41
CA MET A 220 -10.13 -1.74 -8.88
C MET A 220 -11.45 -1.25 -9.44
N GLY A 221 -11.63 0.07 -9.45
CA GLY A 221 -12.75 0.73 -10.14
C GLY A 221 -12.48 0.93 -11.62
N VAL A 222 -13.53 1.30 -12.35
CA VAL A 222 -13.51 1.51 -13.81
C VAL A 222 -12.44 2.50 -14.26
N ASP A 223 -12.28 3.64 -13.57
CA ASP A 223 -11.28 4.65 -13.95
C ASP A 223 -9.85 4.13 -13.88
N ASN A 224 -9.56 3.25 -12.90
CA ASN A 224 -8.26 2.62 -12.81
C ASN A 224 -8.05 1.58 -13.92
N LEU A 225 -9.09 0.83 -14.29
CA LEU A 225 -9.00 -0.11 -15.39
C LEU A 225 -8.78 0.61 -16.74
N ILE A 226 -9.39 1.78 -16.95
CA ILE A 226 -9.14 2.62 -18.13
C ILE A 226 -7.65 2.98 -18.21
N LYS A 227 -7.05 3.42 -17.09
CA LYS A 227 -5.60 3.74 -17.03
C LYS A 227 -4.72 2.52 -17.29
N VAL A 228 -5.12 1.33 -16.85
CA VAL A 228 -4.39 0.08 -17.16
C VAL A 228 -4.32 -0.16 -18.66
N PHE A 229 -5.34 0.23 -19.44
CA PHE A 229 -5.39 0.08 -20.89
C PHE A 229 -4.97 1.34 -21.67
N ASP A 230 -4.37 2.31 -21.00
CA ASP A 230 -3.85 3.52 -21.62
C ASP A 230 -2.34 3.38 -21.88
N GLU A 231 -1.96 3.33 -23.16
CA GLU A 231 -0.57 3.12 -23.62
C GLU A 231 0.39 4.20 -23.13
N SER A 232 -0.12 5.41 -22.84
CA SER A 232 0.71 6.54 -22.38
C SER A 232 1.42 6.29 -21.03
N TYR A 233 0.93 5.35 -20.24
CA TYR A 233 1.56 4.96 -18.96
C TYR A 233 2.76 4.01 -19.12
N TYR A 234 3.06 3.54 -20.34
CA TYR A 234 4.06 2.48 -20.57
C TYR A 234 5.13 2.86 -21.61
N THR A 235 5.28 4.16 -21.87
CA THR A 235 6.25 4.69 -22.85
C THR A 235 7.70 4.42 -22.47
N ASP A 236 7.97 4.19 -21.18
CA ASP A 236 9.31 3.89 -20.67
C ASP A 236 9.70 2.40 -20.80
N LEU A 237 8.80 1.55 -21.30
CA LEU A 237 9.06 0.13 -21.56
C LEU A 237 9.34 -0.09 -23.03
N ASP A 238 10.39 -0.85 -23.35
CA ASP A 238 10.77 -1.18 -24.74
C ASP A 238 9.63 -1.89 -25.48
N GLY A 239 8.92 -2.80 -24.81
CA GLY A 239 7.75 -3.51 -25.32
C GLY A 239 6.42 -2.78 -25.06
N GLY A 240 6.45 -1.57 -24.53
CA GLY A 240 5.26 -0.76 -24.25
C GLY A 240 4.23 -1.49 -23.37
N ILE A 241 2.95 -1.26 -23.69
CA ILE A 241 1.84 -1.88 -22.94
C ILE A 241 1.84 -3.42 -23.00
N LEU A 242 2.35 -4.03 -24.06
CA LEU A 242 2.41 -5.50 -24.16
C LEU A 242 3.41 -6.08 -23.16
N GLU A 243 4.55 -5.43 -22.95
CA GLU A 243 5.48 -5.81 -21.92
C GLU A 243 4.85 -5.69 -20.52
N ALA A 244 4.20 -4.56 -20.24
CA ALA A 244 3.47 -4.35 -18.98
C ALA A 244 2.41 -5.44 -18.76
N PHE A 245 1.67 -5.82 -19.80
CA PHE A 245 0.61 -6.83 -19.70
C PHE A 245 1.15 -8.24 -19.52
N SER A 246 2.31 -8.58 -20.06
CA SER A 246 2.96 -9.86 -19.80
C SER A 246 3.30 -10.03 -18.30
N LYS A 247 3.63 -8.92 -17.63
CA LYS A 247 3.93 -8.86 -16.20
C LYS A 247 2.65 -8.79 -15.34
N LEU A 248 1.64 -8.03 -15.77
CA LEU A 248 0.38 -7.86 -15.04
C LEU A 248 -0.50 -9.09 -15.13
N PHE A 249 -0.72 -9.63 -16.33
CA PHE A 249 -1.65 -10.74 -16.55
C PHE A 249 -0.98 -12.12 -16.51
N THR A 250 -0.08 -12.31 -15.55
CA THR A 250 0.49 -13.63 -15.26
C THR A 250 -0.60 -14.65 -14.89
N LYS A 251 -0.28 -15.94 -14.96
CA LYS A 251 -1.27 -17.04 -14.83
C LYS A 251 -2.09 -17.02 -13.53
N ASN A 252 -1.55 -16.44 -12.48
CA ASN A 252 -2.17 -16.39 -11.15
C ASN A 252 -2.91 -15.09 -10.83
N ILE A 253 -2.88 -14.07 -11.71
CA ILE A 253 -3.52 -12.76 -11.47
C ILE A 253 -4.89 -12.68 -12.11
N THR A 254 -5.83 -12.08 -11.37
CA THR A 254 -7.18 -11.76 -11.83
C THR A 254 -7.56 -10.37 -11.33
N ILE A 255 -8.07 -9.52 -12.22
CA ILE A 255 -8.64 -8.22 -11.88
C ILE A 255 -10.11 -8.40 -11.51
N LEU A 256 -10.52 -7.86 -10.37
CA LEU A 256 -11.91 -7.75 -9.95
C LEU A 256 -12.36 -6.30 -10.17
N LEU A 257 -13.28 -6.11 -11.12
CA LEU A 257 -13.74 -4.78 -11.52
C LEU A 257 -14.99 -4.39 -10.73
N TYR A 258 -14.87 -3.33 -9.94
CA TYR A 258 -15.99 -2.69 -9.29
C TYR A 258 -16.63 -1.67 -10.24
N PRO A 259 -17.96 -1.69 -10.42
CA PRO A 259 -18.64 -0.83 -11.40
C PRO A 259 -18.63 0.64 -10.96
N MET A 260 -18.91 1.52 -11.91
CA MET A 260 -19.01 2.96 -11.72
C MET A 260 -20.35 3.47 -12.25
N LEU A 261 -20.95 4.43 -11.57
CA LEU A 261 -22.11 5.18 -12.04
C LEU A 261 -21.64 6.41 -12.81
N LYS A 262 -21.94 6.48 -14.12
CA LYS A 262 -21.62 7.64 -14.97
C LYS A 262 -22.85 8.07 -15.76
N LYS A 263 -23.31 9.30 -15.60
CA LYS A 263 -24.51 9.83 -16.30
C LYS A 263 -25.71 8.88 -16.23
N ASN A 264 -26.05 8.41 -15.02
CA ASN A 264 -27.13 7.45 -14.72
C ASN A 264 -26.98 6.05 -15.38
N LYS A 265 -25.84 5.75 -16.01
CA LYS A 265 -25.53 4.42 -16.54
C LYS A 265 -24.47 3.73 -15.68
N ILE A 266 -24.65 2.45 -15.45
CA ILE A 266 -23.64 1.62 -14.79
C ILE A 266 -22.62 1.18 -15.83
N ILE A 267 -21.35 1.52 -15.58
CA ILE A 267 -20.22 1.10 -16.41
C ILE A 267 -19.59 -0.11 -15.72
N ASN A 268 -19.39 -1.17 -16.50
CA ASN A 268 -18.75 -2.42 -16.11
C ASN A 268 -17.87 -2.95 -17.25
N SER A 269 -17.34 -4.16 -17.15
CA SER A 269 -16.45 -4.73 -18.16
C SER A 269 -17.08 -4.89 -19.55
N LEU A 270 -18.40 -5.05 -19.63
CA LEU A 270 -19.10 -5.33 -20.89
C LEU A 270 -19.34 -4.06 -21.72
N ASN A 271 -19.48 -2.91 -21.06
CA ASN A 271 -19.79 -1.64 -21.72
C ASN A 271 -18.70 -0.57 -21.57
N LEU A 272 -17.59 -0.92 -20.91
CA LEU A 272 -16.41 -0.06 -20.83
C LEU A 272 -15.78 0.12 -22.22
N VAL A 273 -15.45 1.36 -22.55
CA VAL A 273 -14.74 1.71 -23.78
C VAL A 273 -13.27 1.94 -23.45
N VAL A 274 -12.41 1.12 -24.01
CA VAL A 274 -10.95 1.31 -24.03
C VAL A 274 -10.51 1.92 -25.34
N SER A 275 -9.27 2.40 -25.45
CA SER A 275 -8.71 2.96 -26.68
C SER A 275 -8.86 1.97 -27.84
N GLY A 276 -8.99 2.50 -29.08
CA GLY A 276 -9.29 1.67 -30.25
C GLY A 276 -8.31 0.52 -30.49
N GLY A 277 -7.00 0.78 -30.28
CA GLY A 277 -5.94 -0.22 -30.42
C GLY A 277 -6.05 -1.36 -29.41
N MET A 278 -6.54 -1.09 -28.21
CA MET A 278 -6.61 -2.07 -27.12
C MET A 278 -7.90 -2.90 -27.11
N LYS A 279 -8.88 -2.58 -27.94
CA LYS A 279 -10.22 -3.20 -27.91
C LYS A 279 -10.21 -4.74 -28.02
N ASN A 280 -9.40 -5.29 -28.91
CA ASN A 280 -9.33 -6.75 -29.10
C ASN A 280 -8.61 -7.43 -27.93
N LEU A 281 -7.56 -6.83 -27.43
CA LEU A 281 -6.81 -7.33 -26.28
C LEU A 281 -7.67 -7.27 -25.00
N TYR A 282 -8.42 -6.19 -24.81
CA TYR A 282 -9.38 -6.08 -23.72
C TYR A 282 -10.43 -7.20 -23.77
N LYS A 283 -11.03 -7.45 -24.94
CA LYS A 283 -11.99 -8.56 -25.14
C LYS A 283 -11.37 -9.92 -24.84
N TYR A 284 -10.10 -10.11 -25.22
CA TYR A 284 -9.36 -11.34 -24.90
C TYR A 284 -9.30 -11.57 -23.39
N PHE A 285 -8.96 -10.54 -22.59
CA PHE A 285 -8.87 -10.68 -21.13
C PHE A 285 -10.22 -10.93 -20.47
N ILE A 286 -11.30 -10.31 -20.95
CA ILE A 286 -12.66 -10.61 -20.48
C ILE A 286 -13.03 -12.07 -20.78
N LYS A 287 -12.86 -12.50 -22.04
CA LYS A 287 -13.22 -13.86 -22.48
C LYS A 287 -12.43 -14.94 -21.71
N ASN A 288 -11.19 -14.66 -21.34
CA ASN A 288 -10.33 -15.57 -20.60
C ASN A 288 -10.42 -15.40 -19.07
N HIS A 289 -11.44 -14.72 -18.58
CA HIS A 289 -11.69 -14.53 -17.12
C HIS A 289 -10.51 -13.90 -16.36
N ARG A 290 -9.72 -13.07 -17.05
CA ARG A 290 -8.65 -12.29 -16.42
C ARG A 290 -9.16 -11.00 -15.76
N ILE A 291 -10.30 -10.53 -16.23
CA ILE A 291 -11.06 -9.42 -15.67
C ILE A 291 -12.46 -9.95 -15.40
N LEU A 292 -12.92 -9.82 -14.16
CA LEU A 292 -14.22 -10.27 -13.69
C LEU A 292 -14.97 -9.12 -13.04
N ASP A 293 -16.24 -8.93 -13.38
CA ASP A 293 -17.09 -7.94 -12.75
C ASP A 293 -17.53 -8.39 -11.34
N ILE A 294 -17.49 -7.48 -10.39
CA ILE A 294 -18.15 -7.62 -9.11
C ILE A 294 -19.62 -7.28 -9.33
N SER A 295 -20.49 -8.31 -9.32
CA SER A 295 -21.91 -8.17 -9.66
C SER A 295 -22.82 -7.89 -8.45
N ASP A 296 -22.40 -8.30 -7.24
CA ASP A 296 -23.17 -8.15 -5.99
C ASP A 296 -22.71 -6.90 -5.23
N TYR A 297 -22.93 -5.72 -5.82
CA TYR A 297 -22.54 -4.42 -5.25
C TYR A 297 -23.77 -3.60 -4.83
N ASN A 298 -23.60 -2.65 -3.91
CA ASN A 298 -24.65 -1.75 -3.53
C ASN A 298 -24.71 -0.53 -4.48
N ARG A 299 -25.78 -0.46 -5.28
CA ARG A 299 -25.96 0.61 -6.27
C ARG A 299 -25.99 2.02 -5.67
N THR A 300 -26.50 2.16 -4.44
CA THR A 300 -26.60 3.48 -3.77
C THR A 300 -25.24 4.04 -3.38
N TYR A 301 -24.22 3.19 -3.23
CA TYR A 301 -22.86 3.62 -2.89
C TYR A 301 -22.08 4.19 -4.07
N LEU A 302 -22.47 3.87 -5.32
CA LEU A 302 -21.73 4.28 -6.52
C LEU A 302 -21.66 5.81 -6.73
N SER A 303 -22.47 6.58 -6.01
CA SER A 303 -22.46 8.06 -6.03
C SER A 303 -21.58 8.68 -4.94
N ILE A 304 -20.96 7.87 -4.07
CA ILE A 304 -20.13 8.37 -2.96
C ILE A 304 -18.68 8.56 -3.46
N PHE A 305 -18.18 9.78 -3.30
CA PHE A 305 -16.79 10.12 -3.64
C PHE A 305 -16.01 10.56 -2.40
N SER A 306 -14.86 9.95 -2.14
CA SER A 306 -14.04 10.24 -0.96
C SER A 306 -13.58 11.70 -0.87
N TRP A 307 -13.33 12.35 -2.01
CA TRP A 307 -12.94 13.76 -2.04
C TRP A 307 -14.07 14.71 -1.60
N ASP A 308 -15.34 14.40 -1.90
CA ASP A 308 -16.49 15.15 -1.43
C ASP A 308 -16.70 14.97 0.08
N VAL A 309 -16.57 13.73 0.55
CA VAL A 309 -16.64 13.40 1.98
C VAL A 309 -15.54 14.16 2.75
N LEU A 310 -14.30 14.14 2.26
CA LEU A 310 -13.20 14.87 2.88
C LEU A 310 -13.48 16.37 2.97
N LYS A 311 -13.97 16.96 1.87
CA LYS A 311 -14.32 18.39 1.83
C LYS A 311 -15.36 18.73 2.90
N LYS A 312 -16.38 17.90 3.08
CA LYS A 312 -17.42 18.09 4.12
C LYS A 312 -16.83 18.00 5.52
N ILE A 313 -15.93 17.03 5.78
CA ILE A 313 -15.24 16.90 7.07
C ILE A 313 -14.45 18.18 7.38
N GLN A 314 -13.61 18.63 6.44
CA GLN A 314 -12.72 19.78 6.61
C GLN A 314 -13.45 21.12 6.73
N SER A 315 -14.62 21.25 6.07
CA SER A 315 -15.47 22.42 6.13
C SER A 315 -16.56 22.35 7.23
N ASN A 316 -16.52 21.32 8.08
CA ASN A 316 -17.46 21.10 9.17
C ASN A 316 -18.94 21.05 8.71
N GLN A 317 -19.20 20.55 7.50
CA GLN A 317 -20.53 20.35 6.96
C GLN A 317 -21.13 19.06 7.53
N ARG A 318 -22.46 19.02 7.72
CA ARG A 318 -23.15 17.81 8.20
C ARG A 318 -23.39 16.80 7.08
N GLY A 319 -23.64 15.55 7.47
CA GLY A 319 -24.14 14.49 6.58
C GLY A 319 -23.07 13.65 5.88
N TRP A 320 -21.77 13.88 6.15
CA TRP A 320 -20.69 13.05 5.62
C TRP A 320 -20.63 11.66 6.27
N GLU A 321 -21.14 11.54 7.49
CA GLU A 321 -21.20 10.29 8.26
C GLU A 321 -21.94 9.19 7.50
N SER A 322 -23.03 9.53 6.83
CA SER A 322 -23.84 8.58 6.05
C SER A 322 -23.10 7.91 4.89
N SER A 323 -22.00 8.53 4.44
CA SER A 323 -21.15 8.03 3.34
C SER A 323 -20.04 7.09 3.81
N LEU A 324 -19.85 6.98 5.14
CA LEU A 324 -18.80 6.17 5.75
C LEU A 324 -19.33 4.82 6.23
N PRO A 325 -18.46 3.81 6.35
CA PRO A 325 -18.76 2.58 7.05
C PRO A 325 -19.18 2.83 8.50
N GLU A 326 -19.86 1.85 9.10
CA GLU A 326 -20.24 1.89 10.50
C GLU A 326 -19.01 2.13 11.40
N ASN A 327 -19.16 2.94 12.43
CA ASN A 327 -18.12 3.33 13.39
C ASN A 327 -16.93 4.13 12.82
N VAL A 328 -16.81 4.31 11.50
CA VAL A 328 -15.69 5.10 10.91
C VAL A 328 -15.83 6.58 11.24
N SER A 329 -17.06 7.11 11.26
CA SER A 329 -17.32 8.49 11.68
C SER A 329 -16.87 8.76 13.12
N ASP A 330 -17.12 7.81 14.01
CA ASP A 330 -16.74 7.92 15.41
C ASP A 330 -15.24 7.85 15.59
N LEU A 331 -14.56 6.95 14.86
CA LEU A 331 -13.11 6.88 14.81
C LEU A 331 -12.47 8.19 14.31
N ILE A 332 -13.06 8.83 13.28
CA ILE A 332 -12.57 10.11 12.76
C ILE A 332 -12.72 11.22 13.81
N LYS A 333 -13.86 11.28 14.49
CA LYS A 333 -14.13 12.27 15.54
C LYS A 333 -13.25 12.04 16.77
N GLU A 334 -13.20 10.82 17.29
CA GLU A 334 -12.41 10.43 18.46
C GLU A 334 -10.91 10.70 18.27
N LYS A 335 -10.39 10.30 17.11
CA LYS A 335 -8.96 10.39 16.81
C LYS A 335 -8.57 11.70 16.12
N LYS A 336 -9.53 12.62 15.91
CA LYS A 336 -9.35 13.93 15.25
C LYS A 336 -8.65 13.84 13.89
N LEU A 337 -9.09 12.89 13.05
CA LEU A 337 -8.44 12.63 11.77
C LEU A 337 -8.89 13.58 10.66
N PHE A 338 -8.08 13.73 9.61
CA PHE A 338 -8.36 14.47 8.38
C PHE A 338 -8.66 15.97 8.58
N GLY A 339 -8.20 16.55 9.68
CA GLY A 339 -8.40 17.98 9.96
C GLY A 339 -9.83 18.35 10.39
N ILE A 340 -10.58 17.38 10.95
CA ILE A 340 -11.89 17.68 11.55
C ILE A 340 -11.76 18.74 12.65
N LYS A 341 -12.60 19.75 12.57
CA LYS A 341 -12.68 20.79 13.61
C LYS A 341 -13.74 20.40 14.61
N GLU A 342 -13.49 20.67 15.90
CA GLU A 342 -14.53 20.50 16.93
C GLU A 342 -15.67 21.48 16.64
N LEU A 343 -16.91 21.01 16.74
CA LEU A 343 -18.07 21.87 16.77
C LEU A 343 -17.97 22.70 18.07
N GLN A 344 -17.74 23.99 17.93
CA GLN A 344 -17.93 24.94 19.05
C GLN A 344 -19.39 25.01 19.47
#